data_61075977ba7fe9b1979fc44dc10f9353
#
_entry.id   61075977ba7fe9b1979fc44dc10f9353
#
_cell.length_a   1.000
_cell.length_b   1.000
_cell.length_c   1.000
_cell.angle_alpha   90.00
_cell.angle_beta   90.00
_cell.angle_gamma   90.00
#
_symmetry.space_group_name_H-M   'P 1'
#
loop_
_entity.id
_entity.type
_entity.pdbx_description
1 polymer ?
#
loop_
_entity_poly.entity_id
_entity_poly.type
_entity_poly.pdbx_seq_one_letter_code
_entity_poly.pdbx_strand_id
1 'polypeptide(L)'
;DCNPASSGGILGTMIGYNRIPEKFRKELTVVADTPFNNAVSFNKGCELSFEHALQMIEKNGGKVGGDEVIIHFQEPESVQLEISFEGLKLDKKVAVENWIADFPTFEFEGVGAVIEGELKGENVPEDYVAELEVYFNDRLIEVCKLPLKYNHRKHELFFNYVQPYSKYAVTCKWVNPVEGADIWVRNIISYTTDK
;
A
#
# COMPACT_ATOMS: atom_id res chain seq x y z
N ASP A 1 3.48 23.15 3.19
CA ASP A 1 3.38 21.75 3.51
C ASP A 1 3.23 20.87 2.25
N CYS A 2 2.17 20.08 2.11
CA CYS A 2 2.05 19.09 1.03
C CYS A 2 2.16 19.69 -0.38
N ASN A 3 1.43 20.76 -0.67
CA ASN A 3 1.39 21.32 -2.02
C ASN A 3 2.74 21.93 -2.47
N PRO A 4 3.45 22.72 -1.64
CA PRO A 4 4.79 23.17 -1.97
C PRO A 4 5.78 22.04 -2.15
N ALA A 5 5.71 20.96 -1.33
CA ALA A 5 6.58 19.81 -1.46
C ALA A 5 6.37 19.08 -2.79
N SER A 6 5.11 18.84 -3.17
CA SER A 6 4.76 18.19 -4.45
C SER A 6 5.19 19.05 -5.65
N SER A 7 4.88 20.34 -5.64
CA SER A 7 5.25 21.27 -6.72
C SER A 7 6.76 21.42 -6.83
N GLY A 8 7.46 21.51 -5.70
CA GLY A 8 8.92 21.56 -5.66
C GLY A 8 9.59 20.30 -6.19
N GLY A 9 9.04 19.12 -5.88
CA GLY A 9 9.50 17.85 -6.40
C GLY A 9 9.35 17.74 -7.92
N ILE A 10 8.18 18.09 -8.45
CA ILE A 10 7.92 18.11 -9.90
C ILE A 10 8.87 19.07 -10.60
N LEU A 11 8.94 20.31 -10.12
CA LEU A 11 9.81 21.34 -10.73
C LEU A 11 11.29 20.95 -10.65
N GLY A 12 11.74 20.43 -9.51
CA GLY A 12 13.10 19.97 -9.32
C GLY A 12 13.48 18.83 -10.29
N THR A 13 12.57 17.91 -10.53
CA THR A 13 12.75 16.82 -11.50
C THR A 13 12.83 17.37 -12.93
N MET A 14 11.99 18.35 -13.29
CA MET A 14 12.01 18.95 -14.63
C MET A 14 13.29 19.72 -14.94
N ILE A 15 13.80 20.48 -13.98
CA ILE A 15 14.97 21.37 -14.21
C ILE A 15 16.31 20.70 -13.85
N GLY A 16 16.29 19.66 -13.04
CA GLY A 16 17.46 18.97 -12.50
C GLY A 16 18.13 19.71 -11.34
N TYR A 17 18.80 18.96 -10.48
CA TYR A 17 19.39 19.46 -9.22
C TYR A 17 20.32 20.68 -9.42
N ASN A 18 21.16 20.66 -10.44
CA ASN A 18 22.16 21.71 -10.69
C ASN A 18 21.51 23.06 -11.08
N ARG A 19 20.27 23.06 -11.55
CA ARG A 19 19.53 24.28 -11.92
C ARG A 19 18.64 24.81 -10.81
N ILE A 20 18.50 24.07 -9.71
CA ILE A 20 17.79 24.58 -8.52
C ILE A 20 18.63 25.73 -7.93
N PRO A 21 18.05 26.93 -7.72
CA PRO A 21 18.80 28.05 -7.16
C PRO A 21 19.44 27.73 -5.81
N GLU A 22 20.68 28.17 -5.62
CA GLU A 22 21.50 27.86 -4.45
C GLU A 22 20.79 28.16 -3.13
N LYS A 23 20.03 29.24 -3.06
CA LYS A 23 19.26 29.62 -1.87
C LYS A 23 18.32 28.53 -1.35
N PHE A 24 17.86 27.61 -2.22
CA PHE A 24 17.01 26.48 -1.85
C PHE A 24 17.80 25.19 -1.58
N ARG A 25 19.09 25.12 -1.97
CA ARG A 25 19.94 23.96 -1.79
C ARG A 25 20.87 24.07 -0.57
N LYS A 26 21.24 25.29 -0.22
CA LYS A 26 22.29 25.60 0.76
C LYS A 26 22.06 24.91 2.11
N GLU A 27 20.85 24.98 2.65
CA GLU A 27 20.54 24.38 3.95
C GLU A 27 20.42 22.85 3.88
N LEU A 28 19.93 22.32 2.75
CA LEU A 28 19.82 20.90 2.55
C LEU A 28 21.19 20.22 2.51
N THR A 29 22.19 20.82 1.88
CA THR A 29 23.53 20.24 1.80
C THR A 29 24.19 20.09 3.16
N VAL A 30 23.83 20.90 4.15
CA VAL A 30 24.37 20.79 5.51
C VAL A 30 23.87 19.57 6.25
N VAL A 31 22.64 19.11 5.95
CA VAL A 31 21.97 17.99 6.64
C VAL A 31 21.78 16.77 5.75
N ALA A 32 22.32 16.79 4.53
CA ALA A 32 22.05 15.77 3.52
C ALA A 32 22.48 14.35 3.93
N ASP A 33 23.50 14.23 4.76
CA ASP A 33 23.98 12.95 5.30
C ASP A 33 23.45 12.62 6.70
N THR A 34 22.63 13.52 7.27
CA THR A 34 22.01 13.26 8.56
C THR A 34 20.82 12.34 8.40
N PRO A 35 20.79 11.16 9.06
CA PRO A 35 19.65 10.26 8.98
C PRO A 35 18.39 10.89 9.57
N PHE A 36 17.25 10.64 8.92
CA PHE A 36 15.91 10.93 9.46
C PHE A 36 15.51 9.84 10.47
N ASN A 37 14.31 9.93 10.99
CA ASN A 37 13.76 8.99 11.98
C ASN A 37 13.82 7.51 11.57
N ASN A 38 13.88 7.23 10.28
CA ASN A 38 13.97 5.89 9.70
C ASN A 38 15.42 5.45 9.38
N ALA A 39 16.40 6.14 9.91
CA ALA A 39 17.83 5.89 9.68
C ALA A 39 18.32 6.06 8.22
N VAL A 40 17.51 6.67 7.34
CA VAL A 40 17.89 6.97 5.96
C VAL A 40 18.15 8.46 5.82
N SER A 41 19.32 8.85 5.34
CA SER A 41 19.64 10.24 5.01
C SER A 41 19.09 10.64 3.64
N PHE A 42 19.05 11.93 3.35
CA PHE A 42 18.63 12.43 2.03
C PHE A 42 19.54 11.86 0.91
N ASN A 43 20.85 11.92 1.08
CA ASN A 43 21.79 11.38 0.09
C ASN A 43 21.58 9.88 -0.12
N LYS A 44 21.42 9.10 0.97
CA LYS A 44 21.14 7.67 0.84
C LYS A 44 19.78 7.40 0.16
N GLY A 45 18.80 8.22 0.42
CA GLY A 45 17.49 8.15 -0.28
C GLY A 45 17.64 8.40 -1.78
N CYS A 46 18.48 9.36 -2.19
CA CYS A 46 18.76 9.62 -3.60
C CYS A 46 19.49 8.44 -4.27
N GLU A 47 20.50 7.86 -3.61
CA GLU A 47 21.19 6.66 -4.11
C GLU A 47 20.24 5.49 -4.34
N LEU A 48 19.45 5.15 -3.33
CA LEU A 48 18.46 4.07 -3.42
C LEU A 48 17.43 4.31 -4.53
N SER A 49 16.96 5.56 -4.67
CA SER A 49 16.02 5.92 -5.74
C SER A 49 16.64 5.75 -7.12
N PHE A 50 17.91 6.09 -7.27
CA PHE A 50 18.64 5.90 -8.52
C PHE A 50 18.85 4.40 -8.84
N GLU A 51 19.28 3.61 -7.86
CA GLU A 51 19.39 2.15 -7.99
C GLU A 51 18.07 1.50 -8.40
N HIS A 52 16.96 1.88 -7.76
CA HIS A 52 15.63 1.40 -8.12
C HIS A 52 15.21 1.81 -9.53
N ALA A 53 15.54 3.04 -9.95
CA ALA A 53 15.25 3.49 -11.32
C ALA A 53 15.97 2.61 -12.36
N LEU A 54 17.25 2.28 -12.14
CA LEU A 54 18.00 1.40 -13.03
C LEU A 54 17.39 -0.01 -13.08
N GLN A 55 17.02 -0.59 -11.93
CA GLN A 55 16.35 -1.88 -11.86
C GLN A 55 15.00 -1.88 -12.60
N MET A 56 14.23 -0.79 -12.47
CA MET A 56 12.96 -0.66 -13.19
C MET A 56 13.16 -0.55 -14.71
N ILE A 57 14.22 0.10 -15.17
CA ILE A 57 14.56 0.17 -16.58
C ILE A 57 14.86 -1.23 -17.13
N GLU A 58 15.69 -2.02 -16.44
CA GLU A 58 16.01 -3.38 -16.85
C GLU A 58 14.77 -4.29 -16.81
N LYS A 59 13.96 -4.20 -15.77
CA LYS A 59 12.71 -4.95 -15.62
C LYS A 59 11.72 -4.69 -16.77
N ASN A 60 11.73 -3.48 -17.33
CA ASN A 60 10.88 -3.10 -18.46
C ASN A 60 11.58 -3.24 -19.82
N GLY A 61 12.62 -4.08 -19.91
CA GLY A 61 13.29 -4.44 -21.17
C GLY A 61 14.30 -3.41 -21.66
N GLY A 62 14.58 -2.36 -20.90
CA GLY A 62 15.69 -1.45 -21.16
C GLY A 62 17.04 -2.09 -20.85
N LYS A 63 18.11 -1.36 -21.07
CA LYS A 63 19.48 -1.84 -20.78
C LYS A 63 20.24 -0.80 -19.98
N VAL A 64 20.97 -1.27 -18.97
CA VAL A 64 21.89 -0.48 -18.17
C VAL A 64 23.29 -1.03 -18.40
N GLY A 65 24.24 -0.18 -18.83
CA GLY A 65 25.62 -0.61 -19.01
C GLY A 65 26.57 0.53 -19.36
N GLY A 66 27.77 0.51 -18.76
CA GLY A 66 28.75 1.57 -18.92
C GLY A 66 28.21 2.94 -18.50
N ASP A 67 28.39 3.92 -19.37
CA ASP A 67 27.91 5.30 -19.15
C ASP A 67 26.56 5.55 -19.86
N GLU A 68 25.91 4.51 -20.38
CA GLU A 68 24.69 4.64 -21.18
C GLU A 68 23.54 3.82 -20.56
N VAL A 69 22.36 4.40 -20.64
CA VAL A 69 21.09 3.76 -20.28
C VAL A 69 20.14 3.82 -21.48
N ILE A 70 19.64 2.68 -21.90
CA ILE A 70 18.65 2.57 -22.97
C ILE A 70 17.28 2.36 -22.33
N ILE A 71 16.40 3.34 -22.51
CA ILE A 71 15.02 3.29 -22.04
C ILE A 71 14.12 3.08 -23.26
N HIS A 72 13.23 2.09 -23.18
CA HIS A 72 12.20 1.94 -24.19
C HIS A 72 11.19 3.08 -24.05
N PHE A 73 10.89 3.72 -25.17
CA PHE A 73 9.84 4.74 -25.19
C PHE A 73 8.50 4.09 -24.84
N GLN A 74 7.80 4.71 -23.92
CA GLN A 74 6.45 4.29 -23.51
C GLN A 74 5.47 5.43 -23.79
N GLU A 75 4.38 5.11 -24.46
CA GLU A 75 3.25 6.02 -24.59
C GLU A 75 2.36 5.86 -23.35
N PRO A 76 2.18 6.93 -22.55
CA PRO A 76 1.32 6.85 -21.38
C PRO A 76 -0.15 6.61 -21.79
N GLU A 77 -0.74 5.56 -21.28
CA GLU A 77 -2.16 5.28 -21.44
C GLU A 77 -2.96 5.84 -20.25
N SER A 78 -4.16 6.33 -20.53
CA SER A 78 -5.09 6.72 -19.47
C SER A 78 -5.55 5.49 -18.72
N VAL A 79 -5.25 5.42 -17.43
CA VAL A 79 -5.77 4.38 -16.55
C VAL A 79 -6.90 4.94 -15.69
N GLN A 80 -7.89 4.10 -15.37
CA GLN A 80 -8.91 4.48 -14.41
C GLN A 80 -8.28 4.58 -13.02
N LEU A 81 -8.62 5.64 -12.28
CA LEU A 81 -8.02 5.94 -10.97
C LEU A 81 -8.15 4.80 -9.94
N GLU A 82 -9.05 3.87 -10.14
CA GLU A 82 -9.33 2.76 -9.21
C GLU A 82 -8.77 1.41 -9.67
N ILE A 83 -8.05 1.35 -10.77
CA ILE A 83 -7.33 0.13 -11.18
C ILE A 83 -5.97 0.14 -10.48
N SER A 84 -5.91 -0.45 -9.29
CA SER A 84 -4.70 -0.50 -8.50
C SER A 84 -3.75 -1.63 -8.89
N PHE A 85 -4.20 -2.61 -9.68
CA PHE A 85 -3.45 -3.83 -9.97
C PHE A 85 -3.61 -4.24 -11.43
N GLU A 86 -2.47 -4.45 -12.09
CA GLU A 86 -2.45 -4.92 -13.48
C GLU A 86 -3.15 -6.26 -13.63
N GLY A 87 -4.04 -6.37 -14.62
CA GLY A 87 -4.82 -7.58 -14.89
C GLY A 87 -6.00 -7.84 -13.96
N LEU A 88 -6.23 -6.95 -12.98
CA LEU A 88 -7.37 -7.05 -12.09
C LEU A 88 -8.42 -5.97 -12.36
N LYS A 89 -9.67 -6.33 -12.21
CA LYS A 89 -10.81 -5.40 -12.24
C LYS A 89 -11.54 -5.45 -10.90
N LEU A 90 -11.96 -4.29 -10.43
CA LEU A 90 -12.90 -4.21 -9.33
C LEU A 90 -14.22 -4.84 -9.78
N ASP A 91 -14.69 -5.85 -9.08
CA ASP A 91 -15.99 -6.48 -9.28
C ASP A 91 -17.07 -5.70 -8.52
N LYS A 92 -16.92 -5.63 -7.20
CA LYS A 92 -17.86 -4.87 -6.36
C LYS A 92 -17.17 -4.33 -5.11
N LYS A 93 -17.72 -3.22 -4.61
CA LYS A 93 -17.40 -2.65 -3.29
C LYS A 93 -18.69 -2.59 -2.48
N VAL A 94 -18.68 -3.21 -1.31
CA VAL A 94 -19.83 -3.27 -0.41
C VAL A 94 -19.46 -2.61 0.91
N ALA A 95 -20.23 -1.61 1.32
CA ALA A 95 -20.15 -1.04 2.66
C ALA A 95 -20.69 -2.05 3.67
N VAL A 96 -19.87 -2.38 4.67
CA VAL A 96 -20.24 -3.27 5.79
C VAL A 96 -20.65 -2.43 7.00
N GLU A 97 -19.79 -1.47 7.37
CA GLU A 97 -19.99 -0.52 8.48
C GLU A 97 -20.48 -1.21 9.76
N ASN A 98 -19.76 -2.26 10.16
CA ASN A 98 -20.11 -3.07 11.33
C ASN A 98 -18.86 -3.58 12.06
N TRP A 99 -19.06 -4.06 13.29
CA TRP A 99 -18.02 -4.70 14.07
C TRP A 99 -17.75 -6.13 13.58
N ILE A 100 -16.52 -6.59 13.78
CA ILE A 100 -16.09 -7.92 13.32
C ILE A 100 -16.93 -9.06 13.91
N ALA A 101 -17.48 -8.89 15.12
CA ALA A 101 -18.36 -9.86 15.73
C ALA A 101 -19.65 -10.13 14.95
N ASP A 102 -20.12 -9.10 14.22
CA ASP A 102 -21.32 -9.16 13.38
C ASP A 102 -20.97 -9.16 11.89
N PHE A 103 -19.74 -9.59 11.52
CA PHE A 103 -19.29 -9.63 10.15
C PHE A 103 -20.12 -10.61 9.32
N PRO A 104 -20.81 -10.14 8.29
CA PRO A 104 -21.62 -11.03 7.44
C PRO A 104 -20.73 -11.89 6.56
N THR A 105 -21.19 -13.10 6.25
CA THR A 105 -20.56 -13.86 5.17
C THR A 105 -20.66 -13.07 3.87
N PHE A 106 -19.52 -12.77 3.26
CA PHE A 106 -19.46 -12.02 2.00
C PHE A 106 -19.17 -12.96 0.83
N GLU A 107 -20.06 -13.00 -0.14
CA GLU A 107 -19.91 -13.85 -1.33
C GLU A 107 -19.46 -13.02 -2.53
N PHE A 108 -18.48 -13.54 -3.26
CA PHE A 108 -18.02 -12.98 -4.54
C PHE A 108 -17.59 -14.07 -5.53
N GLU A 109 -17.49 -13.72 -6.80
CA GLU A 109 -16.91 -14.55 -7.85
C GLU A 109 -15.71 -13.80 -8.47
N GLY A 110 -14.51 -14.34 -8.30
CA GLY A 110 -13.31 -13.65 -8.72
C GLY A 110 -12.02 -14.30 -8.21
N VAL A 111 -10.99 -13.49 -8.07
CA VAL A 111 -9.62 -13.90 -7.69
C VAL A 111 -9.18 -13.40 -6.33
N GLY A 112 -10.00 -12.59 -5.65
CA GLY A 112 -9.65 -12.14 -4.32
C GLY A 112 -10.47 -10.97 -3.80
N ALA A 113 -10.16 -10.58 -2.57
CA ALA A 113 -10.85 -9.50 -1.87
C ALA A 113 -9.89 -8.68 -1.00
N VAL A 114 -10.34 -7.47 -0.70
CA VAL A 114 -9.76 -6.56 0.29
C VAL A 114 -10.81 -6.25 1.34
N ILE A 115 -10.44 -6.30 2.62
CA ILE A 115 -11.29 -5.88 3.74
C ILE A 115 -10.70 -4.61 4.33
N GLU A 116 -11.41 -3.50 4.19
CA GLU A 116 -11.01 -2.21 4.73
C GLU A 116 -11.63 -1.96 6.10
N GLY A 117 -10.83 -1.47 7.02
CA GLY A 117 -11.33 -1.18 8.37
C GLY A 117 -10.28 -0.60 9.29
N GLU A 118 -10.46 -0.80 10.57
CA GLU A 118 -9.53 -0.34 11.61
C GLU A 118 -9.71 -1.16 12.91
N LEU A 119 -8.60 -1.39 13.62
CA LEU A 119 -8.62 -1.84 15.00
C LEU A 119 -8.83 -0.61 15.90
N LYS A 120 -9.78 -0.63 16.79
CA LYS A 120 -10.01 0.41 17.81
C LYS A 120 -9.71 -0.16 19.19
N GLY A 121 -9.17 0.66 20.09
CA GLY A 121 -8.91 0.24 21.45
C GLY A 121 -8.88 1.42 22.41
N GLU A 122 -9.53 1.26 23.56
CA GLU A 122 -9.49 2.19 24.68
C GLU A 122 -9.03 1.40 25.92
N ASN A 123 -8.03 1.93 26.63
CA ASN A 123 -7.46 1.27 27.81
C ASN A 123 -6.85 -0.13 27.54
N VAL A 124 -6.39 -0.35 26.34
CA VAL A 124 -5.72 -1.58 25.89
C VAL A 124 -4.21 -1.33 25.86
N PRO A 125 -3.35 -2.32 26.19
CA PRO A 125 -1.90 -2.17 26.10
C PRO A 125 -1.46 -1.72 24.70
N GLU A 126 -0.53 -0.76 24.63
CA GLU A 126 -0.06 -0.22 23.33
C GLU A 126 0.59 -1.26 22.41
N ASP A 127 1.15 -2.31 22.98
CA ASP A 127 1.79 -3.42 22.27
C ASP A 127 0.81 -4.52 21.86
N TYR A 128 -0.48 -4.34 22.13
CA TYR A 128 -1.49 -5.29 21.70
C TYR A 128 -1.55 -5.41 20.15
N VAL A 129 -1.56 -6.66 19.70
CA VAL A 129 -1.72 -7.03 18.28
C VAL A 129 -2.93 -7.95 18.17
N ALA A 130 -3.99 -7.48 17.50
CA ALA A 130 -5.13 -8.34 17.20
C ALA A 130 -4.76 -9.33 16.08
N GLU A 131 -5.24 -10.57 16.22
CA GLU A 131 -5.08 -11.62 15.22
C GLU A 131 -6.44 -11.92 14.59
N LEU A 132 -6.56 -11.60 13.30
CA LEU A 132 -7.76 -11.81 12.50
C LEU A 132 -7.53 -12.92 11.48
N GLU A 133 -8.18 -14.06 11.68
CA GLU A 133 -8.23 -15.13 10.69
C GLU A 133 -9.23 -14.79 9.58
N VAL A 134 -8.80 -14.90 8.34
CA VAL A 134 -9.68 -14.72 7.16
C VAL A 134 -9.75 -16.02 6.37
N TYR A 135 -10.97 -16.43 6.07
CA TYR A 135 -11.27 -17.69 5.40
C TYR A 135 -11.99 -17.44 4.08
N PHE A 136 -11.65 -18.25 3.05
CA PHE A 136 -12.40 -18.38 1.82
C PHE A 136 -12.90 -19.82 1.71
N ASN A 137 -14.23 -20.02 1.68
CA ASN A 137 -14.87 -21.33 1.66
C ASN A 137 -14.31 -22.26 2.77
N ASP A 138 -14.27 -21.79 4.01
CA ASP A 138 -13.75 -22.49 5.20
C ASP A 138 -12.24 -22.80 5.16
N ARG A 139 -11.54 -22.44 4.10
CA ARG A 139 -10.08 -22.55 4.02
C ARG A 139 -9.44 -21.28 4.60
N LEU A 140 -8.60 -21.44 5.61
CA LEU A 140 -7.79 -20.34 6.13
C LEU A 140 -6.86 -19.79 5.03
N ILE A 141 -7.01 -18.50 4.73
CA ILE A 141 -6.18 -17.79 3.76
C ILE A 141 -5.02 -17.09 4.48
N GLU A 142 -5.33 -16.38 5.56
CA GLU A 142 -4.33 -15.61 6.28
C GLU A 142 -4.74 -15.38 7.74
N VAL A 143 -3.73 -15.23 8.62
CA VAL A 143 -3.87 -14.67 9.96
C VAL A 143 -3.27 -13.27 9.94
N CYS A 144 -4.12 -12.27 9.80
CA CYS A 144 -3.71 -10.88 9.76
C CYS A 144 -3.33 -10.39 11.15
N LYS A 145 -2.17 -9.77 11.27
CA LYS A 145 -1.70 -9.14 12.52
C LYS A 145 -1.93 -7.64 12.46
N LEU A 146 -2.80 -7.16 13.34
CA LEU A 146 -3.24 -5.78 13.41
C LEU A 146 -2.72 -5.10 14.68
N PRO A 147 -1.54 -4.45 14.64
CA PRO A 147 -0.97 -3.78 15.81
C PRO A 147 -1.75 -2.51 16.14
N LEU A 148 -2.22 -2.37 17.38
CA LEU A 148 -2.96 -1.20 17.85
C LEU A 148 -2.15 0.09 17.74
N LYS A 149 -0.87 0.05 18.08
CA LYS A 149 0.03 1.21 18.11
C LYS A 149 0.12 1.96 16.76
N TYR A 150 -0.06 1.27 15.65
CA TYR A 150 0.07 1.85 14.31
C TYR A 150 -1.26 2.09 13.61
N ASN A 151 -2.36 1.93 14.34
CA ASN A 151 -3.70 1.98 13.78
C ASN A 151 -4.28 3.40 13.74
N HIS A 152 -3.51 4.35 13.23
CA HIS A 152 -3.95 5.75 13.11
C HIS A 152 -4.57 6.08 11.75
N ARG A 153 -4.68 5.10 10.84
CA ARG A 153 -5.21 5.29 9.49
C ARG A 153 -6.22 4.20 9.17
N LYS A 154 -7.17 4.56 8.33
CA LYS A 154 -8.00 3.58 7.62
C LYS A 154 -7.09 2.76 6.74
N HIS A 155 -7.05 1.47 6.91
CA HIS A 155 -6.17 0.58 6.16
C HIS A 155 -6.87 -0.73 5.82
N GLU A 156 -6.22 -1.51 5.03
CA GLU A 156 -6.65 -2.86 4.75
C GLU A 156 -6.39 -3.73 5.99
N LEU A 157 -7.46 -4.33 6.52
CA LEU A 157 -7.37 -5.38 7.54
C LEU A 157 -6.84 -6.67 6.91
N PHE A 158 -7.18 -6.89 5.64
CA PHE A 158 -6.80 -8.03 4.83
C PHE A 158 -6.80 -7.66 3.37
N PHE A 159 -5.89 -8.24 2.60
CA PHE A 159 -5.93 -8.22 1.15
C PHE A 159 -5.35 -9.51 0.57
N ASN A 160 -6.03 -10.10 -0.39
CA ASN A 160 -5.53 -11.22 -1.18
C ASN A 160 -6.26 -11.25 -2.52
N TYR A 161 -5.54 -11.23 -3.64
CA TYR A 161 -6.08 -11.24 -5.00
C TYR A 161 -5.31 -12.16 -5.94
N VAL A 162 -4.69 -13.19 -5.38
CA VAL A 162 -3.92 -14.20 -6.12
C VAL A 162 -4.55 -15.60 -6.03
N GLN A 163 -5.83 -15.66 -5.66
CA GLN A 163 -6.57 -16.92 -5.64
C GLN A 163 -6.97 -17.35 -7.07
N PRO A 164 -7.14 -18.65 -7.33
CA PRO A 164 -7.78 -19.11 -8.54
C PRO A 164 -9.16 -18.47 -8.72
N TYR A 165 -9.53 -18.16 -9.97
CA TYR A 165 -10.88 -17.64 -10.25
C TYR A 165 -11.93 -18.66 -9.80
N SER A 166 -12.79 -18.28 -8.86
CA SER A 166 -13.84 -19.14 -8.31
C SER A 166 -14.90 -18.33 -7.57
N LYS A 167 -15.95 -19.03 -7.09
CA LYS A 167 -16.88 -18.47 -6.11
C LYS A 167 -16.35 -18.68 -4.70
N TYR A 168 -16.35 -17.62 -3.94
CA TYR A 168 -15.84 -17.59 -2.56
C TYR A 168 -16.88 -17.02 -1.61
N ALA A 169 -16.97 -17.64 -0.43
CA ALA A 169 -17.61 -17.12 0.75
C ALA A 169 -16.52 -16.70 1.75
N VAL A 170 -16.43 -15.41 2.04
CA VAL A 170 -15.44 -14.85 2.97
C VAL A 170 -16.04 -14.80 4.36
N THR A 171 -15.31 -15.35 5.33
CA THR A 171 -15.62 -15.23 6.75
C THR A 171 -14.38 -14.80 7.52
N CYS A 172 -14.59 -14.16 8.66
CA CYS A 172 -13.52 -13.67 9.53
C CYS A 172 -13.72 -14.17 10.95
N LYS A 173 -12.62 -14.40 11.66
CA LYS A 173 -12.62 -14.75 13.07
C LYS A 173 -11.52 -14.01 13.82
N TRP A 174 -11.89 -13.22 14.82
CA TRP A 174 -10.93 -12.61 15.72
C TRP A 174 -10.51 -13.62 16.79
N VAL A 175 -9.22 -13.97 16.82
CA VAL A 175 -8.72 -15.11 17.61
C VAL A 175 -8.42 -14.76 19.04
N ASN A 176 -7.90 -13.57 19.29
CA ASN A 176 -7.41 -13.11 20.59
C ASN A 176 -8.10 -11.82 21.07
N PRO A 177 -9.44 -11.78 21.17
CA PRO A 177 -10.14 -10.58 21.60
C PRO A 177 -9.72 -10.18 23.01
N VAL A 178 -9.65 -8.87 23.26
CA VAL A 178 -9.34 -8.29 24.57
C VAL A 178 -10.37 -7.21 24.91
N GLU A 179 -10.71 -7.09 26.19
CA GLU A 179 -11.63 -6.06 26.65
C GLU A 179 -11.09 -4.66 26.30
N GLY A 180 -11.94 -3.80 25.80
CA GLY A 180 -11.60 -2.44 25.37
C GLY A 180 -11.08 -2.34 23.94
N ALA A 181 -10.87 -3.45 23.22
CA ALA A 181 -10.56 -3.42 21.78
C ALA A 181 -11.72 -3.97 20.95
N ASP A 182 -11.82 -3.47 19.71
CA ASP A 182 -12.72 -4.02 18.70
C ASP A 182 -12.21 -3.74 17.27
N ILE A 183 -12.64 -4.54 16.31
CA ILE A 183 -12.29 -4.39 14.90
C ILE A 183 -13.52 -3.89 14.15
N TRP A 184 -13.41 -2.68 13.60
CA TRP A 184 -14.41 -2.08 12.75
C TRP A 184 -14.14 -2.40 11.29
N VAL A 185 -15.09 -3.03 10.61
CA VAL A 185 -15.04 -3.29 9.17
C VAL A 185 -15.86 -2.24 8.44
N ARG A 186 -15.23 -1.55 7.50
CA ARG A 186 -15.86 -0.50 6.71
C ARG A 186 -16.42 -1.00 5.40
N ASN A 187 -15.56 -1.58 4.58
CA ASN A 187 -15.91 -2.06 3.25
C ASN A 187 -15.28 -3.42 2.98
N ILE A 188 -15.89 -4.16 2.06
CA ILE A 188 -15.25 -5.27 1.36
C ILE A 188 -15.26 -4.96 -0.13
N ILE A 189 -14.11 -5.20 -0.77
CA ILE A 189 -13.89 -4.99 -2.20
C ILE A 189 -13.52 -6.34 -2.80
N SER A 190 -14.20 -6.79 -3.84
CA SER A 190 -13.81 -7.98 -4.58
C SER A 190 -13.23 -7.64 -5.94
N TYR A 191 -12.35 -8.51 -6.40
CA TYR A 191 -11.62 -8.36 -7.65
C TYR A 191 -11.82 -9.56 -8.56
N THR A 192 -11.93 -9.28 -9.85
CA THR A 192 -12.01 -10.26 -10.93
C THR A 192 -10.89 -10.01 -11.94
N THR A 193 -10.70 -10.93 -12.87
CA THR A 193 -9.80 -10.78 -14.01
C THR A 193 -10.56 -10.58 -15.30
N ASP A 194 -9.92 -10.02 -16.31
CA ASP A 194 -10.43 -10.15 -17.68
C ASP A 194 -10.48 -11.63 -18.06
N LYS A 195 -11.66 -12.09 -18.46
CA LYS A 195 -11.83 -13.44 -19.02
C LYS A 195 -11.32 -13.48 -20.44
#